data_be1cd07d6641871a9d134ff7c0fef0fe
#
_entry.id   be1cd07d6641871a9d134ff7c0fef0fe
#
_cell.length_a   1.000
_cell.length_b   1.000
_cell.length_c   1.000
_cell.angle_alpha   90.00
_cell.angle_beta   90.00
_cell.angle_gamma   90.00
#
_symmetry.space_group_name_H-M   'P 1'
#
loop_
_entity.id
_entity.type
_entity.pdbx_description
1 polymer ?
#
loop_
_entity_poly.entity_id
_entity_poly.type
_entity_poly.pdbx_seq_one_letter_code
_entity_poly.pdbx_strand_id
1 'polypeptide(L)'
;MPCASIWWPYLPPPTASQRPAVSPSGHILTSVNILELLAEIIVPTVSGIPAEAHPGRASAKLAADPQHASRLLSHNAKVPINRLPGELLLEIFYVHKLSSALRIGLTHVCHHWRELALTSPLLWTAICLEDRVEFVDACLRRSAVAPLTIVSRCYIEDELALMKFIAPHIGRIRALDLRSLSTSAAEALMRQSRGSKASMESVTLHVHPGCRSLTTPTFVLARNSTRQLRSLSLGGIAIAAPSSPLTALTRLDLTDTFLASTATIDDILDLLENCPRLETLSINERCRRFPVKSKSADRRVSISNLRHMRLAAHTALISGLLSCIILPSDTTLEIKCLISTHGVSPASIRTVLPDGLGGLGNLAAIRSLHVFVSSNIFRIRAYDMVGSAAIKKLDMDFDNDPPADMSSMLPQALVELARSFTSRGVRDLQIVGDYGLLIEGVWREVFAHLPYIQHIEIGSRGTVNKLFAALLAPSSADATDPSFCRDLRRIYIRGAQLDVDSAARMSTLAANRLLQNRRLDTLALSCYQRVRWILHFQMMVKRSRLWVSRFQFREDWIFMRTLR
;
A
#
# COMPACT_ATOMS: atom_id res chain seq x y z
N MET A 1 18.52 16.76 -12.07
CA MET A 1 17.66 16.21 -13.14
C MET A 1 16.45 15.61 -12.46
N PRO A 2 15.22 16.06 -12.72
CA PRO A 2 14.02 15.62 -11.97
C PRO A 2 13.49 14.30 -12.53
N CYS A 3 13.18 13.37 -11.61
CA CYS A 3 12.49 12.11 -11.91
C CYS A 3 11.05 12.38 -12.31
N ALA A 4 10.72 12.07 -13.55
CA ALA A 4 9.36 12.08 -14.04
C ALA A 4 8.60 10.85 -13.52
N SER A 5 7.59 11.09 -12.70
CA SER A 5 6.60 10.10 -12.29
C SER A 5 5.73 9.69 -13.48
N ILE A 6 5.82 8.44 -13.88
CA ILE A 6 5.00 7.89 -14.96
C ILE A 6 3.62 7.54 -14.39
N TRP A 7 2.61 8.32 -14.74
CA TRP A 7 1.19 8.05 -14.49
C TRP A 7 0.65 7.06 -15.51
N TRP A 8 -0.07 6.05 -15.04
CA TRP A 8 -0.85 5.13 -15.88
C TRP A 8 -2.12 5.80 -16.40
N PRO A 9 -2.50 5.61 -17.67
CA PRO A 9 -3.79 6.09 -18.15
C PRO A 9 -4.92 5.19 -17.64
N TYR A 10 -5.94 5.84 -17.10
CA TYR A 10 -7.23 5.33 -16.68
C TYR A 10 -7.90 4.42 -17.73
N LEU A 11 -8.48 3.33 -17.29
CA LEU A 11 -9.56 2.65 -18.00
C LEU A 11 -10.75 3.62 -18.12
N PRO A 12 -11.42 3.72 -19.28
CA PRO A 12 -12.62 4.53 -19.39
C PRO A 12 -13.74 3.96 -18.51
N PRO A 13 -14.55 4.83 -17.88
CA PRO A 13 -15.69 4.40 -17.08
C PRO A 13 -16.71 3.68 -17.95
N PRO A 14 -17.48 2.73 -17.40
CA PRO A 14 -18.58 2.09 -18.12
C PRO A 14 -19.63 3.12 -18.50
N THR A 15 -20.09 3.05 -19.73
CA THR A 15 -21.14 3.88 -20.32
C THR A 15 -22.39 3.87 -19.46
N ALA A 16 -22.86 5.05 -19.14
CA ALA A 16 -24.09 5.31 -18.44
C ALA A 16 -25.31 4.77 -19.23
N SER A 17 -26.02 3.83 -18.63
CA SER A 17 -27.41 3.54 -18.97
C SER A 17 -28.11 3.08 -17.69
N GLN A 18 -29.19 3.80 -17.38
CA GLN A 18 -30.19 3.60 -16.34
C GLN A 18 -29.96 4.37 -15.02
N ARG A 19 -30.60 5.54 -14.97
CA ARG A 19 -30.95 6.25 -13.75
C ARG A 19 -32.11 5.54 -13.06
N PRO A 20 -32.08 5.26 -11.77
CA PRO A 20 -33.28 5.14 -10.95
C PRO A 20 -33.65 6.51 -10.36
N ALA A 21 -34.94 6.69 -10.14
CA ALA A 21 -35.62 7.90 -9.74
C ALA A 21 -35.11 8.47 -8.40
N VAL A 22 -35.05 9.79 -8.36
CA VAL A 22 -34.73 10.63 -7.21
C VAL A 22 -35.89 10.61 -6.23
N SER A 23 -35.62 10.28 -4.96
CA SER A 23 -36.45 10.59 -3.81
C SER A 23 -35.79 11.74 -3.02
N PRO A 24 -36.55 12.75 -2.57
CA PRO A 24 -35.96 13.94 -1.96
C PRO A 24 -35.89 13.76 -0.44
N SER A 25 -34.68 13.67 0.09
CA SER A 25 -34.42 14.09 1.49
C SER A 25 -32.92 13.98 1.85
N GLY A 26 -32.37 15.04 2.38
CA GLY A 26 -31.11 15.05 3.13
C GLY A 26 -29.89 15.49 2.33
N HIS A 27 -29.70 16.79 2.16
CA HIS A 27 -28.39 17.36 1.82
C HIS A 27 -27.40 17.08 2.96
N ILE A 28 -26.62 16.03 2.84
CA ILE A 28 -25.37 15.87 3.60
C ILE A 28 -24.40 16.86 2.96
N LEU A 29 -24.13 17.97 3.63
CA LEU A 29 -23.04 18.89 3.32
C LEU A 29 -21.74 18.07 3.35
N THR A 30 -21.16 17.81 2.20
CA THR A 30 -19.87 17.12 2.10
C THR A 30 -18.78 18.04 2.64
N SER A 31 -17.79 17.48 3.33
CA SER A 31 -16.68 18.20 4.00
C SER A 31 -15.92 19.19 3.07
N VAL A 32 -16.02 19.02 1.76
CA VAL A 32 -15.39 19.88 0.74
C VAL A 32 -16.04 21.26 0.68
N ASN A 33 -17.37 21.35 0.79
CA ASN A 33 -18.08 22.64 0.70
C ASN A 33 -17.85 23.57 1.89
N ILE A 34 -17.54 23.00 3.06
CA ILE A 34 -17.27 23.81 4.27
C ILE A 34 -15.86 24.41 4.23
N LEU A 35 -14.88 23.70 3.64
CA LEU A 35 -13.52 24.23 3.46
C LEU A 35 -13.48 25.39 2.45
N GLU A 36 -14.26 25.31 1.37
CA GLU A 36 -14.41 26.40 0.39
C GLU A 36 -15.07 27.63 1.05
N LEU A 37 -16.13 27.42 1.83
CA LEU A 37 -16.80 28.49 2.58
C LEU A 37 -15.90 29.14 3.64
N LEU A 38 -15.10 28.34 4.36
CA LEU A 38 -14.12 28.86 5.33
C LEU A 38 -12.95 29.55 4.63
N ALA A 39 -12.48 29.04 3.49
CA ALA A 39 -11.44 29.68 2.69
C ALA A 39 -11.92 31.02 2.11
N GLU A 40 -13.15 31.12 1.64
CA GLU A 40 -13.75 32.37 1.16
C GLU A 40 -13.94 33.42 2.28
N ILE A 41 -14.18 32.98 3.52
CA ILE A 41 -14.33 33.86 4.68
C ILE A 41 -12.96 34.31 5.25
N ILE A 42 -11.94 33.44 5.20
CA ILE A 42 -10.64 33.65 5.84
C ILE A 42 -9.62 34.30 4.88
N VAL A 43 -9.63 33.94 3.59
CA VAL A 43 -8.64 34.43 2.60
C VAL A 43 -8.72 35.92 2.31
N PRO A 44 -9.88 36.59 2.26
CA PRO A 44 -9.91 38.04 2.01
C PRO A 44 -9.29 38.90 3.13
N THR A 45 -9.21 38.37 4.35
CA THR A 45 -8.65 39.10 5.49
C THR A 45 -7.12 39.11 5.53
N VAL A 46 -6.46 38.18 4.81
CA VAL A 46 -4.99 38.04 4.81
C VAL A 46 -4.33 38.66 3.58
N SER A 47 -5.02 38.74 2.45
CA SER A 47 -4.48 39.22 1.17
C SER A 47 -4.66 40.73 0.92
N GLY A 48 -5.28 41.46 1.81
CA GLY A 48 -5.60 42.90 1.65
C GLY A 48 -4.68 43.89 2.36
N ILE A 49 -3.55 43.45 2.94
CA ILE A 49 -2.60 44.40 3.61
C ILE A 49 -1.48 44.72 2.60
N PRO A 50 -1.41 45.95 2.06
CA PRO A 50 -0.25 46.41 1.31
C PRO A 50 0.98 46.41 2.23
N ALA A 51 2.12 45.94 1.72
CA ALA A 51 3.38 45.76 2.46
C ALA A 51 4.06 47.05 2.95
N GLU A 52 3.45 48.23 2.79
CA GLU A 52 4.08 49.52 3.07
C GLU A 52 3.26 50.45 3.98
N ALA A 53 2.53 49.96 4.96
CA ALA A 53 1.95 50.84 5.95
C ALA A 53 2.40 50.42 7.36
N HIS A 54 3.23 51.23 8.01
CA HIS A 54 3.57 51.06 9.43
C HIS A 54 2.28 50.97 10.27
N PRO A 55 1.93 49.79 10.87
CA PRO A 55 0.61 49.59 11.47
C PRO A 55 0.48 50.09 12.91
N GLY A 56 1.38 50.96 13.36
CA GLY A 56 1.49 51.29 14.78
C GLY A 56 0.54 52.36 15.33
N ARG A 57 -0.04 53.23 14.51
CA ARG A 57 -0.81 54.37 15.04
C ARG A 57 -2.30 54.45 14.65
N ALA A 58 -2.68 53.91 13.50
CA ALA A 58 -4.08 53.99 13.05
C ALA A 58 -4.98 52.92 13.71
N SER A 59 -4.45 51.72 13.94
CA SER A 59 -5.19 50.61 14.55
C SER A 59 -5.51 50.83 16.03
N ALA A 60 -4.64 51.51 16.76
CA ALA A 60 -4.85 51.82 18.18
C ALA A 60 -5.97 52.84 18.42
N LYS A 61 -6.18 53.81 17.50
CA LYS A 61 -7.27 54.78 17.60
C LYS A 61 -8.64 54.21 17.26
N LEU A 62 -8.74 53.28 16.32
CA LEU A 62 -10.01 52.62 15.98
C LEU A 62 -10.50 51.65 17.07
N ALA A 63 -9.57 51.03 17.82
CA ALA A 63 -9.92 50.16 18.95
C ALA A 63 -10.44 50.87 20.19
N ALA A 64 -10.31 52.19 20.25
CA ALA A 64 -10.71 53.01 21.42
C ALA A 64 -12.13 53.59 21.32
N ASP A 65 -12.85 53.37 20.19
CA ASP A 65 -14.24 53.83 20.06
C ASP A 65 -15.24 52.73 20.47
N PRO A 66 -15.88 52.86 21.68
CA PRO A 66 -16.83 51.87 22.16
C PRO A 66 -18.08 51.76 21.27
N GLN A 67 -18.44 52.80 20.52
CA GLN A 67 -19.57 52.76 19.59
C GLN A 67 -19.23 51.92 18.34
N HIS A 68 -18.00 52.01 17.85
CA HIS A 68 -17.54 51.18 16.72
C HIS A 68 -17.49 49.71 17.11
N ALA A 69 -16.95 49.38 18.27
CA ALA A 69 -16.93 47.99 18.78
C ALA A 69 -18.36 47.41 18.93
N SER A 70 -19.30 48.20 19.47
CA SER A 70 -20.70 47.79 19.60
C SER A 70 -21.38 47.56 18.26
N ARG A 71 -21.10 48.36 17.23
CA ARG A 71 -21.62 48.14 15.85
C ARG A 71 -21.08 46.88 15.24
N LEU A 72 -19.79 46.57 15.40
CA LEU A 72 -19.19 45.32 14.91
C LEU A 72 -19.77 44.10 15.61
N LEU A 73 -19.96 44.12 16.91
CA LEU A 73 -20.61 43.04 17.66
C LEU A 73 -22.04 42.81 17.18
N SER A 74 -22.82 43.89 16.99
CA SER A 74 -24.19 43.80 16.48
C SER A 74 -24.26 43.27 15.03
N HIS A 75 -23.29 43.64 14.18
CA HIS A 75 -23.17 43.13 12.82
C HIS A 75 -22.85 41.62 12.84
N ASN A 76 -21.82 41.21 13.57
CA ASN A 76 -21.40 39.83 13.66
C ASN A 76 -22.49 38.90 14.25
N ALA A 77 -23.28 39.39 15.21
CA ALA A 77 -24.39 38.61 15.76
C ALA A 77 -25.51 38.28 14.72
N LYS A 78 -25.59 39.06 13.63
CA LYS A 78 -26.56 38.83 12.54
C LYS A 78 -26.06 37.79 11.53
N VAL A 79 -24.75 37.48 11.49
CA VAL A 79 -24.18 36.47 10.56
C VAL A 79 -24.70 35.08 10.95
N PRO A 80 -25.29 34.30 10.02
CA PRO A 80 -25.93 33.03 10.35
C PRO A 80 -25.07 32.05 11.12
N ILE A 81 -23.78 31.94 10.79
CA ILE A 81 -22.85 31.00 11.44
C ILE A 81 -22.63 31.38 12.93
N ASN A 82 -22.66 32.69 13.28
CA ASN A 82 -22.47 33.15 14.65
C ASN A 82 -23.72 32.95 15.53
N ARG A 83 -24.84 32.51 14.93
CA ARG A 83 -26.06 32.13 15.67
C ARG A 83 -26.02 30.64 16.10
N LEU A 84 -25.04 29.88 15.62
CA LEU A 84 -24.85 28.50 16.07
C LEU A 84 -24.44 28.51 17.55
N PRO A 85 -24.93 27.54 18.34
CA PRO A 85 -24.41 27.25 19.67
C PRO A 85 -22.89 27.07 19.64
N GLY A 86 -22.18 27.51 20.68
CA GLY A 86 -20.72 27.44 20.78
C GLY A 86 -20.18 26.02 20.57
N GLU A 87 -20.93 25.01 21.03
CA GLU A 87 -20.61 23.60 20.87
C GLU A 87 -20.54 23.20 19.39
N LEU A 88 -21.51 23.64 18.58
CA LEU A 88 -21.53 23.34 17.14
C LEU A 88 -20.41 24.08 16.40
N LEU A 89 -20.08 25.31 16.79
CA LEU A 89 -18.93 26.01 16.25
C LEU A 89 -17.62 25.29 16.59
N LEU A 90 -17.47 24.79 17.80
CA LEU A 90 -16.33 23.98 18.21
C LEU A 90 -16.23 22.68 17.43
N GLU A 91 -17.35 21.97 17.22
CA GLU A 91 -17.39 20.78 16.35
C GLU A 91 -16.88 21.10 14.95
N ILE A 92 -17.31 22.22 14.34
CA ILE A 92 -16.82 22.67 13.03
C ILE A 92 -15.32 22.92 13.08
N PHE A 93 -14.79 23.54 14.15
CA PHE A 93 -13.37 23.79 14.32
C PHE A 93 -12.56 22.50 14.50
N TYR A 94 -13.12 21.46 15.13
CA TYR A 94 -12.45 20.17 15.35
C TYR A 94 -12.43 19.25 14.13
N VAL A 95 -13.51 19.26 13.32
CA VAL A 95 -13.63 18.36 12.15
C VAL A 95 -12.44 18.49 11.19
N HIS A 96 -11.86 19.67 11.13
CA HIS A 96 -10.81 19.98 10.17
C HIS A 96 -9.43 20.02 10.82
N LYS A 97 -8.93 19.06 11.53
CA LYS A 97 -7.51 19.01 12.01
C LYS A 97 -6.69 20.25 11.59
N LEU A 98 -7.11 21.43 12.06
CA LEU A 98 -6.69 22.74 11.56
C LEU A 98 -5.17 22.88 11.64
N SER A 99 -4.56 23.37 10.57
CA SER A 99 -3.17 23.82 10.59
C SER A 99 -2.98 24.94 11.62
N SER A 100 -1.76 25.16 12.05
CA SER A 100 -1.42 26.24 13.00
C SER A 100 -1.90 27.59 12.53
N ALA A 101 -1.75 27.90 11.23
CA ALA A 101 -2.22 29.14 10.61
C ALA A 101 -3.76 29.29 10.70
N LEU A 102 -4.51 28.22 10.44
CA LEU A 102 -5.97 28.28 10.54
C LEU A 102 -6.45 28.42 11.99
N ARG A 103 -5.79 27.78 12.95
CA ARG A 103 -6.10 27.97 14.38
C ARG A 103 -5.89 29.44 14.84
N ILE A 104 -4.81 30.05 14.37
CA ILE A 104 -4.57 31.48 14.59
C ILE A 104 -5.67 32.30 13.90
N GLY A 105 -5.99 31.97 12.63
CA GLY A 105 -7.04 32.65 11.85
C GLY A 105 -8.40 32.64 12.55
N LEU A 106 -8.80 31.55 13.18
CA LEU A 106 -10.05 31.48 13.97
C LEU A 106 -10.10 32.56 15.07
N THR A 107 -8.98 32.83 15.72
CA THR A 107 -8.90 33.86 16.76
C THR A 107 -8.95 35.29 16.23
N HIS A 108 -8.89 35.47 14.92
CA HIS A 108 -8.92 36.78 14.24
C HIS A 108 -10.22 37.07 13.47
N VAL A 109 -11.16 36.12 13.40
CA VAL A 109 -12.44 36.28 12.69
C VAL A 109 -13.33 37.31 13.40
N CYS A 110 -13.69 37.08 14.66
CA CYS A 110 -14.48 37.99 15.49
C CYS A 110 -14.24 37.71 16.97
N HIS A 111 -14.75 38.60 17.84
CA HIS A 111 -14.59 38.47 19.29
C HIS A 111 -15.15 37.15 19.82
N HIS A 112 -16.35 36.76 19.39
CA HIS A 112 -17.00 35.52 19.80
C HIS A 112 -16.15 34.27 19.44
N TRP A 113 -15.62 34.19 18.21
CA TRP A 113 -14.76 33.08 17.78
C TRP A 113 -13.44 33.04 18.54
N ARG A 114 -12.85 34.21 18.79
CA ARG A 114 -11.63 34.33 19.59
C ARG A 114 -11.84 33.80 21.00
N GLU A 115 -12.90 34.25 21.67
CA GLU A 115 -13.22 33.84 23.03
C GLU A 115 -13.46 32.30 23.07
N LEU A 116 -14.29 31.79 22.18
CA LEU A 116 -14.58 30.39 22.08
C LEU A 116 -13.31 29.54 21.81
N ALA A 117 -12.45 29.99 20.87
CA ALA A 117 -11.22 29.28 20.54
C ALA A 117 -10.21 29.30 21.70
N LEU A 118 -10.05 30.45 22.38
CA LEU A 118 -9.09 30.58 23.47
C LEU A 118 -9.52 29.84 24.74
N THR A 119 -10.83 29.69 24.97
CA THR A 119 -11.39 28.96 26.13
C THR A 119 -11.51 27.47 25.89
N SER A 120 -11.26 26.99 24.66
CA SER A 120 -11.37 25.56 24.34
C SER A 120 -9.99 24.87 24.31
N PRO A 121 -9.61 24.10 25.35
CA PRO A 121 -8.29 23.44 25.41
C PRO A 121 -8.04 22.46 24.26
N LEU A 122 -9.08 21.77 23.78
CA LEU A 122 -8.95 20.74 22.74
C LEU A 122 -8.46 21.30 21.40
N LEU A 123 -8.72 22.57 21.08
CA LEU A 123 -8.20 23.20 19.87
C LEU A 123 -6.67 23.32 19.86
N TRP A 124 -6.04 23.32 21.04
CA TRP A 124 -4.61 23.55 21.21
C TRP A 124 -3.81 22.29 21.47
N THR A 125 -4.44 21.10 21.36
CA THR A 125 -3.81 19.80 21.66
C THR A 125 -2.92 19.26 20.55
N ALA A 126 -3.13 19.67 19.29
CA ALA A 126 -2.30 19.24 18.17
C ALA A 126 -1.12 20.22 18.01
N ILE A 127 0.07 19.77 18.33
CA ILE A 127 1.31 20.56 18.36
C ILE A 127 2.25 20.08 17.27
N CYS A 128 2.69 21.00 16.41
CA CYS A 128 3.71 20.79 15.41
C CYS A 128 5.00 21.46 15.90
N LEU A 129 6.08 20.71 16.04
CA LEU A 129 7.34 21.25 16.56
C LEU A 129 8.07 22.13 15.55
N GLU A 130 7.66 22.14 14.29
CA GLU A 130 8.14 23.08 13.27
C GLU A 130 7.54 24.48 13.39
N ASP A 131 6.48 24.63 14.18
CA ASP A 131 5.88 25.93 14.45
C ASP A 131 6.83 26.81 15.27
N ARG A 132 6.58 28.13 15.27
CA ARG A 132 7.35 29.07 16.09
C ARG A 132 7.26 28.68 17.58
N VAL A 133 8.38 28.77 18.27
CA VAL A 133 8.50 28.40 19.70
C VAL A 133 7.43 29.04 20.57
N GLU A 134 7.13 30.31 20.33
CA GLU A 134 6.12 31.06 21.07
C GLU A 134 4.71 30.52 20.85
N PHE A 135 4.43 30.02 19.64
CA PHE A 135 3.15 29.38 19.32
C PHE A 135 3.03 27.99 19.95
N VAL A 136 4.09 27.17 19.88
CA VAL A 136 4.16 25.88 20.56
C VAL A 136 3.91 26.04 22.05
N ASP A 137 4.60 26.99 22.69
CA ASP A 137 4.43 27.30 24.11
C ASP A 137 3.02 27.81 24.45
N ALA A 138 2.42 28.66 23.60
CA ALA A 138 1.02 29.05 23.74
C ALA A 138 0.05 27.88 23.64
N CYS A 139 0.28 26.94 22.71
CA CYS A 139 -0.51 25.70 22.58
C CYS A 139 -0.39 24.83 23.84
N LEU A 140 0.82 24.63 24.34
CA LEU A 140 1.07 23.86 25.57
C LEU A 140 0.35 24.44 26.78
N ARG A 141 0.34 25.75 26.94
CA ARG A 141 -0.40 26.43 28.02
C ARG A 141 -1.91 26.35 27.84
N ARG A 142 -2.42 26.63 26.63
CA ARG A 142 -3.87 26.64 26.35
C ARG A 142 -4.52 25.26 26.36
N SER A 143 -3.76 24.24 26.02
CA SER A 143 -4.24 22.86 26.07
C SER A 143 -4.47 22.34 27.51
N ALA A 144 -4.04 23.08 28.53
CA ALA A 144 -4.21 22.78 29.95
C ALA A 144 -3.85 21.30 30.28
N VAL A 145 -4.81 20.49 30.74
CA VAL A 145 -4.63 19.07 31.08
C VAL A 145 -5.07 18.12 29.94
N ALA A 146 -5.53 18.67 28.82
CA ALA A 146 -6.03 17.85 27.72
C ALA A 146 -4.90 16.99 27.09
N PRO A 147 -5.25 15.78 26.57
CA PRO A 147 -4.28 14.89 25.96
C PRO A 147 -3.69 15.51 24.69
N LEU A 148 -2.36 15.40 24.55
CA LEU A 148 -1.60 16.02 23.46
C LEU A 148 -1.33 15.07 22.31
N THR A 149 -1.33 15.62 21.10
CA THR A 149 -0.74 15.04 19.90
C THR A 149 0.44 15.90 19.49
N ILE A 150 1.64 15.35 19.50
CA ILE A 150 2.88 16.06 19.13
C ILE A 150 3.42 15.44 17.84
N VAL A 151 3.70 16.30 16.84
CA VAL A 151 4.17 15.88 15.52
C VAL A 151 5.44 16.67 15.17
N SER A 152 6.44 15.98 14.62
CA SER A 152 7.55 16.60 13.88
C SER A 152 7.94 15.74 12.68
N ARG A 153 8.14 16.42 11.54
CA ARG A 153 8.63 15.82 10.29
C ARG A 153 10.03 16.29 9.94
N CYS A 154 10.45 17.44 10.48
CA CYS A 154 11.79 17.98 10.30
C CYS A 154 12.81 17.24 11.16
N TYR A 155 14.07 17.35 10.74
CA TYR A 155 15.17 16.79 11.50
C TYR A 155 15.34 17.52 12.84
N ILE A 156 15.35 16.73 13.91
CA ILE A 156 15.55 17.20 15.28
C ILE A 156 16.93 16.73 15.75
N GLU A 157 17.87 17.66 15.75
CA GLU A 157 19.23 17.43 16.23
C GLU A 157 19.36 17.70 17.73
N ASP A 158 18.79 18.81 18.20
CA ASP A 158 18.92 19.29 19.57
C ASP A 158 18.03 18.48 20.53
N GLU A 159 18.68 17.56 21.25
CA GLU A 159 18.07 16.77 22.32
C GLU A 159 17.50 17.65 23.43
N LEU A 160 18.22 18.70 23.84
CA LEU A 160 17.83 19.54 24.97
C LEU A 160 16.59 20.37 24.63
N ALA A 161 16.52 20.94 23.43
CA ALA A 161 15.35 21.67 22.97
C ALA A 161 14.12 20.75 22.89
N LEU A 162 14.26 19.55 22.33
CA LEU A 162 13.19 18.55 22.28
C LEU A 162 12.68 18.22 23.69
N MET A 163 13.58 17.90 24.60
CA MET A 163 13.24 17.46 25.95
C MET A 163 12.62 18.58 26.77
N LYS A 164 13.00 19.84 26.57
CA LYS A 164 12.38 21.01 27.19
C LYS A 164 10.88 21.08 26.92
N PHE A 165 10.45 20.76 25.71
CA PHE A 165 9.04 20.79 25.33
C PHE A 165 8.28 19.51 25.70
N ILE A 166 8.90 18.34 25.62
CA ILE A 166 8.22 17.05 25.78
C ILE A 166 8.18 16.60 27.23
N ALA A 167 9.31 16.68 27.95
CA ALA A 167 9.43 16.08 29.27
C ALA A 167 8.38 16.56 30.31
N PRO A 168 8.03 17.86 30.41
CA PRO A 168 7.01 18.31 31.35
C PRO A 168 5.60 17.77 31.05
N HIS A 169 5.38 17.35 29.80
CA HIS A 169 4.05 16.98 29.32
C HIS A 169 3.90 15.50 28.97
N ILE A 170 4.93 14.69 29.15
CA ILE A 170 4.99 13.28 28.71
C ILE A 170 3.82 12.45 29.26
N GLY A 171 3.36 12.75 30.48
CA GLY A 171 2.25 12.07 31.13
C GLY A 171 0.88 12.26 30.46
N ARG A 172 0.73 13.31 29.65
CA ARG A 172 -0.52 13.63 28.92
C ARG A 172 -0.38 13.49 27.40
N ILE A 173 0.76 13.02 26.89
CA ILE A 173 0.94 12.76 25.47
C ILE A 173 0.15 11.50 25.11
N ARG A 174 -0.85 11.67 24.24
CA ARG A 174 -1.64 10.58 23.67
C ARG A 174 -1.05 10.03 22.38
N ALA A 175 -0.56 10.95 21.52
CA ALA A 175 0.07 10.59 20.25
C ALA A 175 1.38 11.36 20.06
N LEU A 176 2.44 10.63 19.69
CA LEU A 176 3.75 11.18 19.42
C LEU A 176 4.22 10.70 18.04
N ASP A 177 4.43 11.63 17.09
CA ASP A 177 4.88 11.32 15.72
C ASP A 177 6.12 12.17 15.40
N LEU A 178 7.31 11.59 15.60
CA LEU A 178 8.62 12.21 15.35
C LEU A 178 9.38 11.39 14.32
N ARG A 179 9.45 11.88 13.08
CA ARG A 179 9.92 11.09 11.92
C ARG A 179 11.37 11.30 11.54
N SER A 180 12.08 12.19 12.19
CA SER A 180 13.48 12.49 11.83
C SER A 180 14.25 12.94 13.07
N LEU A 181 14.63 11.97 13.91
CA LEU A 181 15.37 12.20 15.14
C LEU A 181 16.86 11.95 14.95
N SER A 182 17.72 12.69 15.70
CA SER A 182 19.08 12.23 15.96
C SER A 182 19.05 11.01 16.89
N THR A 183 20.11 10.22 16.89
CA THR A 183 20.20 9.04 17.77
C THR A 183 20.13 9.46 19.24
N SER A 184 20.84 10.56 19.63
CA SER A 184 20.83 11.11 20.99
C SER A 184 19.44 11.58 21.43
N ALA A 185 18.71 12.28 20.55
CA ALA A 185 17.35 12.73 20.84
C ALA A 185 16.38 11.55 21.06
N ALA A 186 16.51 10.50 20.24
CA ALA A 186 15.74 9.28 20.41
C ALA A 186 16.06 8.59 21.75
N GLU A 187 17.33 8.45 22.12
CA GLU A 187 17.74 7.87 23.40
C GLU A 187 17.24 8.66 24.61
N ALA A 188 17.33 9.98 24.57
CA ALA A 188 16.84 10.85 25.64
C ALA A 188 15.34 10.71 25.85
N LEU A 189 14.58 10.71 24.76
CA LEU A 189 13.14 10.52 24.80
C LEU A 189 12.77 9.15 25.40
N MET A 190 13.47 8.09 25.01
CA MET A 190 13.23 6.76 25.53
C MET A 190 13.62 6.61 27.02
N ARG A 191 14.70 7.26 27.46
CA ARG A 191 15.06 7.32 28.89
C ARG A 191 13.96 7.96 29.71
N GLN A 192 13.41 9.08 29.24
CA GLN A 192 12.36 9.84 29.93
C GLN A 192 11.04 9.07 29.97
N SER A 193 10.69 8.33 28.91
CA SER A 193 9.44 7.58 28.83
C SER A 193 9.38 6.37 29.76
N ARG A 194 10.53 5.80 30.16
CA ARG A 194 10.59 4.61 31.03
C ARG A 194 9.99 4.83 32.42
N GLY A 195 10.05 6.05 32.94
CA GLY A 195 9.52 6.40 34.27
C GLY A 195 8.11 6.98 34.27
N SER A 196 7.54 7.23 33.10
CA SER A 196 6.28 7.96 32.99
C SER A 196 5.06 7.01 33.00
N LYS A 197 3.98 7.46 33.66
CA LYS A 197 2.64 6.86 33.56
C LYS A 197 1.96 7.25 32.24
N ALA A 198 2.71 7.43 31.15
CA ALA A 198 2.21 7.89 29.87
C ALA A 198 1.14 6.94 29.33
N SER A 199 -0.02 7.52 29.01
CA SER A 199 -1.16 6.83 28.39
C SER A 199 -1.12 6.97 26.86
N MET A 200 0.04 6.71 26.24
CA MET A 200 0.22 6.86 24.81
C MET A 200 -0.60 5.81 24.04
N GLU A 201 -1.39 6.27 23.10
CA GLU A 201 -2.15 5.41 22.19
C GLU A 201 -1.41 5.18 20.86
N SER A 202 -0.61 6.17 20.42
CA SER A 202 0.14 6.12 19.17
C SER A 202 1.56 6.66 19.36
N VAL A 203 2.55 5.89 18.94
CA VAL A 203 3.97 6.26 18.98
C VAL A 203 4.60 5.99 17.62
N THR A 204 5.17 7.04 17.01
CA THR A 204 5.98 6.97 15.79
C THR A 204 7.31 7.65 16.08
N LEU A 205 8.39 6.89 16.05
CA LEU A 205 9.75 7.37 16.30
C LEU A 205 10.68 6.83 15.22
N HIS A 206 11.22 7.71 14.38
CA HIS A 206 12.16 7.33 13.34
C HIS A 206 13.45 8.13 13.49
N VAL A 207 14.58 7.42 13.56
CA VAL A 207 15.91 7.99 13.49
C VAL A 207 16.24 8.34 12.07
N HIS A 208 16.78 9.54 11.84
CA HIS A 208 17.19 9.99 10.50
C HIS A 208 18.24 9.04 9.90
N PRO A 209 18.10 8.60 8.64
CA PRO A 209 19.01 7.62 8.04
C PRO A 209 20.48 8.03 8.06
N GLY A 210 20.78 9.33 7.92
CA GLY A 210 22.14 9.87 7.98
C GLY A 210 22.78 9.90 9.37
N CYS A 211 21.98 9.67 10.43
CA CYS A 211 22.45 9.72 11.82
C CYS A 211 22.52 8.35 12.48
N ARG A 212 22.40 7.27 11.70
CA ARG A 212 22.47 5.90 12.23
C ARG A 212 23.88 5.61 12.73
N SER A 213 24.01 5.45 14.04
CA SER A 213 25.21 5.03 14.71
C SER A 213 25.36 3.50 14.65
N LEU A 214 26.56 3.02 14.97
CA LEU A 214 26.79 1.58 15.19
C LEU A 214 25.98 1.04 16.37
N THR A 215 25.59 1.91 17.31
CA THR A 215 24.71 1.58 18.42
C THR A 215 23.29 2.01 18.09
N THR A 216 22.38 1.05 17.93
CA THR A 216 20.96 1.33 17.75
C THR A 216 20.30 1.60 19.09
N PRO A 217 19.56 2.73 19.24
CA PRO A 217 18.79 2.98 20.43
C PRO A 217 17.73 1.88 20.62
N THR A 218 17.51 1.46 21.86
CA THR A 218 16.57 0.38 22.16
C THR A 218 15.31 0.91 22.83
N PHE A 219 14.18 0.71 22.21
CA PHE A 219 12.86 1.06 22.74
C PHE A 219 12.38 0.00 23.72
N VAL A 220 12.16 0.40 24.96
CA VAL A 220 11.64 -0.47 26.02
C VAL A 220 10.26 0.00 26.42
N LEU A 221 9.27 -0.87 26.25
CA LEU A 221 7.90 -0.60 26.65
C LEU A 221 7.71 -0.77 28.16
N ALA A 222 7.35 0.30 28.86
CA ALA A 222 6.98 0.21 30.27
C ALA A 222 5.63 -0.53 30.41
N ARG A 223 5.50 -1.38 31.44
CA ARG A 223 4.30 -2.20 31.68
C ARG A 223 2.98 -1.43 31.66
N ASN A 224 2.99 -0.20 32.15
CA ASN A 224 1.75 0.62 32.22
C ASN A 224 1.37 1.25 30.87
N SER A 225 2.34 1.46 29.97
CA SER A 225 2.09 2.06 28.63
C SER A 225 1.55 1.04 27.64
N THR A 226 1.73 -0.27 27.90
CA THR A 226 1.36 -1.33 26.94
C THR A 226 -0.14 -1.54 26.77
N ARG A 227 -0.94 -1.18 27.79
CA ARG A 227 -2.39 -1.45 27.79
C ARG A 227 -3.20 -0.54 26.86
N GLN A 228 -2.70 0.65 26.54
CA GLN A 228 -3.42 1.64 25.73
C GLN A 228 -2.81 1.84 24.34
N LEU A 229 -1.58 1.33 24.12
CA LEU A 229 -0.87 1.51 22.87
C LEU A 229 -1.54 0.73 21.73
N ARG A 230 -2.08 1.47 20.75
CA ARG A 230 -2.79 0.93 19.59
C ARG A 230 -1.93 0.93 18.33
N SER A 231 -1.02 1.89 18.21
CA SER A 231 -0.16 2.04 17.04
C SER A 231 1.28 2.30 17.47
N LEU A 232 2.19 1.48 16.97
CA LEU A 232 3.64 1.61 17.20
C LEU A 232 4.36 1.59 15.84
N SER A 233 5.12 2.65 15.54
CA SER A 233 5.97 2.74 14.37
C SER A 233 7.39 3.13 14.80
N LEU A 234 8.36 2.27 14.55
CA LEU A 234 9.76 2.47 14.89
C LEU A 234 10.63 2.43 13.64
N GLY A 235 11.54 3.39 13.50
CA GLY A 235 12.50 3.44 12.40
C GLY A 235 13.92 3.65 12.88
N GLY A 236 14.83 2.69 12.61
CA GLY A 236 16.21 2.74 13.08
C GLY A 236 16.34 2.64 14.62
N ILE A 237 15.34 2.06 15.27
CA ILE A 237 15.26 1.90 16.73
C ILE A 237 14.97 0.43 17.00
N ALA A 238 15.85 -0.25 17.75
CA ALA A 238 15.61 -1.63 18.15
C ALA A 238 14.46 -1.71 19.16
N ILE A 239 13.68 -2.78 19.11
CA ILE A 239 12.64 -3.05 20.10
C ILE A 239 13.12 -4.14 21.07
N ALA A 240 13.03 -3.86 22.37
CA ALA A 240 13.26 -4.90 23.37
C ALA A 240 12.02 -5.80 23.46
N ALA A 241 12.24 -7.09 23.72
CA ALA A 241 11.13 -8.01 23.97
C ALA A 241 10.19 -7.44 25.06
N PRO A 242 8.89 -7.32 24.78
CA PRO A 242 7.97 -6.69 25.71
C PRO A 242 7.84 -7.55 26.98
N SER A 243 8.01 -6.91 28.14
CA SER A 243 7.85 -7.60 29.45
C SER A 243 6.39 -7.92 29.80
N SER A 244 5.45 -7.47 28.96
CA SER A 244 4.00 -7.71 29.10
C SER A 244 3.31 -7.66 27.74
N PRO A 245 2.21 -8.42 27.53
CA PRO A 245 1.50 -8.44 26.27
C PRO A 245 0.99 -7.07 25.84
N LEU A 246 1.10 -6.77 24.53
CA LEU A 246 0.62 -5.56 23.87
C LEU A 246 -0.83 -5.77 23.42
N THR A 247 -1.73 -5.99 24.37
CA THR A 247 -3.10 -6.46 24.09
C THR A 247 -3.97 -5.48 23.32
N ALA A 248 -3.64 -4.20 23.31
CA ALA A 248 -4.37 -3.16 22.58
C ALA A 248 -3.76 -2.83 21.21
N LEU A 249 -2.57 -3.37 20.89
CA LEU A 249 -1.85 -3.00 19.67
C LEU A 249 -2.55 -3.57 18.43
N THR A 250 -2.95 -2.67 17.54
CA THR A 250 -3.60 -3.02 16.26
C THR A 250 -2.70 -2.74 15.07
N ARG A 251 -1.71 -1.83 15.21
CA ARG A 251 -0.77 -1.49 14.13
C ARG A 251 0.66 -1.51 14.62
N LEU A 252 1.50 -2.26 13.92
CA LEU A 252 2.94 -2.35 14.15
C LEU A 252 3.69 -2.08 12.85
N ASP A 253 4.57 -1.08 12.85
CA ASP A 253 5.42 -0.73 11.72
C ASP A 253 6.88 -0.65 12.19
N LEU A 254 7.72 -1.49 11.61
CA LEU A 254 9.12 -1.64 11.94
C LEU A 254 9.97 -1.36 10.71
N THR A 255 10.79 -0.31 10.76
CA THR A 255 11.67 0.06 9.65
C THR A 255 13.13 0.06 10.11
N ASP A 256 13.95 -0.80 9.53
CA ASP A 256 15.36 -0.95 9.88
C ASP A 256 15.59 -1.07 11.42
N THR A 257 14.70 -1.80 12.08
CA THR A 257 14.69 -1.99 13.54
C THR A 257 15.61 -3.10 14.00
N PHE A 258 15.94 -4.05 13.12
CA PHE A 258 16.76 -5.22 13.44
C PHE A 258 18.22 -5.04 12.97
N LEU A 259 18.73 -3.81 13.00
CA LEU A 259 20.13 -3.50 12.62
C LEU A 259 21.15 -4.10 13.59
N ALA A 260 20.75 -4.51 14.79
CA ALA A 260 21.62 -5.23 15.71
C ALA A 260 21.95 -6.61 15.14
N SER A 261 23.23 -6.93 15.04
CA SER A 261 23.75 -8.20 14.48
C SER A 261 23.25 -9.46 15.20
N THR A 262 22.53 -9.32 16.30
CA THR A 262 22.02 -10.39 17.17
C THR A 262 20.53 -10.65 17.01
N ALA A 263 19.78 -9.79 16.30
CA ALA A 263 18.34 -9.99 16.12
C ALA A 263 18.07 -11.24 15.28
N THR A 264 17.12 -12.05 15.70
CA THR A 264 16.71 -13.31 15.06
C THR A 264 15.25 -13.27 14.63
N ILE A 265 14.83 -14.22 13.80
CA ILE A 265 13.40 -14.40 13.47
C ILE A 265 12.60 -14.67 14.75
N ASP A 266 13.17 -15.39 15.71
CA ASP A 266 12.50 -15.71 16.98
C ASP A 266 12.15 -14.45 17.79
N ASP A 267 12.99 -13.42 17.75
CA ASP A 267 12.69 -12.13 18.40
C ASP A 267 11.47 -11.44 17.80
N ILE A 268 11.31 -11.56 16.47
CA ILE A 268 10.10 -11.05 15.77
C ILE A 268 8.88 -11.88 16.17
N LEU A 269 9.01 -13.20 16.20
CA LEU A 269 7.92 -14.09 16.57
C LEU A 269 7.48 -13.87 18.02
N ASP A 270 8.43 -13.68 18.96
CA ASP A 270 8.15 -13.33 20.35
C ASP A 270 7.35 -12.03 20.46
N LEU A 271 7.72 -11.01 19.65
CA LEU A 271 6.99 -9.76 19.60
C LEU A 271 5.55 -9.97 19.08
N LEU A 272 5.38 -10.75 18.00
CA LEU A 272 4.07 -11.00 17.37
C LEU A 272 3.13 -11.81 18.29
N GLU A 273 3.64 -12.79 19.02
CA GLU A 273 2.85 -13.54 20.03
C GLU A 273 2.31 -12.63 21.13
N ASN A 274 3.05 -11.56 21.46
CA ASN A 274 2.62 -10.57 22.43
C ASN A 274 1.59 -9.57 21.87
N CYS A 275 1.22 -9.64 20.57
CA CYS A 275 0.30 -8.71 19.89
C CYS A 275 -0.98 -9.40 19.38
N PRO A 276 -1.88 -9.94 20.24
CA PRO A 276 -3.01 -10.77 19.81
C PRO A 276 -4.09 -10.03 19.00
N ARG A 277 -4.14 -8.71 19.05
CA ARG A 277 -5.10 -7.88 18.31
C ARG A 277 -4.52 -7.19 17.09
N LEU A 278 -3.35 -7.63 16.63
CA LEU A 278 -2.67 -6.98 15.51
C LEU A 278 -3.47 -7.13 14.21
N GLU A 279 -3.83 -6.00 13.61
CA GLU A 279 -4.56 -5.92 12.33
C GLU A 279 -3.65 -5.54 11.17
N THR A 280 -2.61 -4.73 11.44
CA THR A 280 -1.67 -4.25 10.42
C THR A 280 -0.25 -4.47 10.90
N LEU A 281 0.53 -5.20 10.10
CA LEU A 281 1.96 -5.43 10.31
C LEU A 281 2.73 -4.91 9.09
N SER A 282 3.73 -4.07 9.33
CA SER A 282 4.68 -3.62 8.32
C SER A 282 6.09 -3.84 8.82
N ILE A 283 6.89 -4.57 8.07
CA ILE A 283 8.32 -4.78 8.34
C ILE A 283 9.09 -4.34 7.10
N ASN A 284 9.93 -3.32 7.25
CA ASN A 284 10.78 -2.81 6.18
C ASN A 284 12.24 -2.88 6.65
N GLU A 285 12.94 -3.92 6.24
CA GLU A 285 14.31 -4.20 6.69
C GLU A 285 15.26 -4.22 5.49
N ARG A 286 16.06 -3.18 5.35
CA ARG A 286 17.04 -3.03 4.26
C ARG A 286 18.40 -3.63 4.57
N CYS A 287 18.62 -4.07 5.81
CA CYS A 287 19.88 -4.64 6.23
C CYS A 287 20.14 -5.99 5.54
N ARG A 288 21.28 -6.10 4.85
CA ARG A 288 21.68 -7.30 4.09
C ARG A 288 22.13 -8.48 4.95
N ARG A 289 22.35 -8.28 6.24
CA ARG A 289 22.98 -9.27 7.15
C ARG A 289 22.04 -9.74 8.25
N PHE A 290 20.83 -10.11 7.89
CA PHE A 290 19.94 -10.70 8.87
C PHE A 290 20.30 -12.18 9.07
N PRO A 291 20.66 -12.62 10.28
CA PRO A 291 20.90 -14.03 10.55
C PRO A 291 19.57 -14.80 10.48
N VAL A 292 19.39 -15.58 9.42
CA VAL A 292 18.15 -16.33 9.12
C VAL A 292 17.96 -17.53 10.06
N LYS A 293 18.87 -17.79 10.97
CA LYS A 293 18.78 -18.97 11.84
C LYS A 293 17.69 -18.79 12.88
N SER A 294 16.51 -19.37 12.61
CA SER A 294 15.55 -19.69 13.67
C SER A 294 16.14 -20.82 14.53
N LYS A 295 16.04 -20.69 15.84
CA LYS A 295 16.45 -21.73 16.80
C LYS A 295 15.47 -22.91 16.78
N SER A 296 14.25 -22.71 16.29
CA SER A 296 13.18 -23.71 16.26
C SER A 296 12.53 -23.74 14.87
N ALA A 297 12.87 -24.75 14.08
CA ALA A 297 12.33 -24.94 12.72
C ALA A 297 10.80 -25.17 12.71
N ASP A 298 10.21 -25.61 13.82
CA ASP A 298 8.79 -26.01 13.90
C ASP A 298 7.89 -24.96 14.57
N ARG A 299 8.46 -23.83 15.00
CA ARG A 299 7.69 -22.78 15.67
C ARG A 299 6.73 -22.11 14.69
N ARG A 300 5.44 -22.04 15.04
CA ARG A 300 4.40 -21.37 14.26
C ARG A 300 3.60 -20.43 15.12
N VAL A 301 3.46 -19.18 14.68
CA VAL A 301 2.74 -18.12 15.36
C VAL A 301 1.49 -17.78 14.57
N SER A 302 0.31 -17.87 15.20
CA SER A 302 -0.97 -17.52 14.59
C SER A 302 -1.35 -16.09 14.93
N ILE A 303 -1.57 -15.27 13.90
CA ILE A 303 -1.98 -13.86 14.04
C ILE A 303 -3.42 -13.74 13.52
N SER A 304 -4.39 -14.16 14.34
CA SER A 304 -5.79 -14.38 13.93
C SER A 304 -6.54 -13.12 13.49
N ASN A 305 -6.10 -11.92 13.88
CA ASN A 305 -6.77 -10.65 13.54
C ASN A 305 -6.08 -9.88 12.40
N LEU A 306 -5.01 -10.42 11.82
CA LEU A 306 -4.21 -9.69 10.83
C LEU A 306 -4.98 -9.53 9.51
N ARG A 307 -5.13 -8.28 9.07
CA ARG A 307 -5.78 -7.92 7.80
C ARG A 307 -4.80 -7.47 6.73
N HIS A 308 -3.73 -6.80 7.13
CA HIS A 308 -2.72 -6.29 6.22
C HIS A 308 -1.32 -6.63 6.72
N MET A 309 -0.54 -7.31 5.89
CA MET A 309 0.86 -7.62 6.14
C MET A 309 1.71 -7.08 4.99
N ARG A 310 2.68 -6.23 5.33
CA ARG A 310 3.67 -5.70 4.38
C ARG A 310 5.06 -6.10 4.82
N LEU A 311 5.79 -6.75 3.93
CA LEU A 311 7.18 -7.16 4.13
C LEU A 311 8.04 -6.55 3.03
N ALA A 312 9.03 -5.73 3.37
CA ALA A 312 10.02 -5.22 2.45
C ALA A 312 11.41 -5.58 2.99
N ALA A 313 12.00 -6.67 2.50
CA ALA A 313 13.26 -7.20 3.03
C ALA A 313 13.96 -8.13 2.03
N HIS A 314 15.11 -8.64 2.41
CA HIS A 314 15.77 -9.72 1.69
C HIS A 314 14.95 -11.02 1.73
N THR A 315 15.03 -11.79 0.64
CA THR A 315 14.27 -13.02 0.43
C THR A 315 14.35 -13.99 1.61
N ALA A 316 15.52 -14.14 2.20
CA ALA A 316 15.76 -15.05 3.33
C ALA A 316 14.96 -14.68 4.60
N LEU A 317 14.84 -13.38 4.94
CA LEU A 317 14.04 -12.95 6.06
C LEU A 317 12.55 -13.15 5.78
N ILE A 318 12.11 -12.81 4.57
CA ILE A 318 10.70 -12.97 4.15
C ILE A 318 10.30 -14.45 4.21
N SER A 319 11.08 -15.33 3.60
CA SER A 319 10.82 -16.77 3.60
C SER A 319 10.82 -17.37 5.01
N GLY A 320 11.83 -17.04 5.82
CA GLY A 320 11.91 -17.50 7.19
C GLY A 320 10.71 -17.05 8.03
N LEU A 321 10.27 -15.81 7.88
CA LEU A 321 9.11 -15.28 8.61
C LEU A 321 7.81 -15.92 8.13
N LEU A 322 7.59 -16.03 6.80
CA LEU A 322 6.39 -16.63 6.23
C LEU A 322 6.27 -18.13 6.53
N SER A 323 7.37 -18.85 6.74
CA SER A 323 7.34 -20.27 7.14
C SER A 323 6.91 -20.46 8.60
N CYS A 324 7.07 -19.44 9.44
CA CYS A 324 6.76 -19.48 10.86
C CYS A 324 5.41 -18.83 11.24
N ILE A 325 4.72 -18.17 10.30
CA ILE A 325 3.46 -17.45 10.57
C ILE A 325 2.28 -18.17 9.95
N ILE A 326 1.15 -18.17 10.68
CA ILE A 326 -0.15 -18.63 10.18
C ILE A 326 -1.02 -17.39 9.95
N LEU A 327 -1.40 -17.15 8.69
CA LEU A 327 -2.21 -16.01 8.28
C LEU A 327 -3.69 -16.37 8.11
N PRO A 328 -4.63 -15.49 8.56
CA PRO A 328 -6.05 -15.62 8.27
C PRO A 328 -6.34 -15.53 6.76
N SER A 329 -7.51 -16.06 6.34
CA SER A 329 -7.97 -16.00 4.95
C SER A 329 -8.18 -14.57 4.44
N ASP A 330 -8.50 -13.64 5.31
CA ASP A 330 -8.83 -12.26 4.93
C ASP A 330 -7.61 -11.35 4.82
N THR A 331 -6.42 -11.84 5.18
CA THR A 331 -5.19 -11.06 5.12
C THR A 331 -4.82 -10.69 3.68
N THR A 332 -4.43 -9.43 3.46
CA THR A 332 -3.72 -8.99 2.26
C THR A 332 -2.22 -9.01 2.53
N LEU A 333 -1.45 -9.70 1.69
CA LEU A 333 -0.01 -9.84 1.81
C LEU A 333 0.69 -9.02 0.72
N GLU A 334 1.46 -8.02 1.12
CA GLU A 334 2.31 -7.22 0.23
C GLU A 334 3.77 -7.53 0.53
N ILE A 335 4.52 -7.96 -0.49
CA ILE A 335 5.92 -8.35 -0.38
C ILE A 335 6.75 -7.50 -1.34
N LYS A 336 7.79 -6.87 -0.84
CA LYS A 336 8.84 -6.24 -1.64
C LYS A 336 10.15 -6.95 -1.38
N CYS A 337 10.57 -7.80 -2.34
CA CYS A 337 11.81 -8.55 -2.23
C CYS A 337 12.99 -7.70 -2.65
N LEU A 338 13.95 -7.49 -1.77
CA LEU A 338 15.22 -6.85 -2.09
C LEU A 338 16.21 -7.92 -2.54
N ILE A 339 16.59 -7.87 -3.82
CA ILE A 339 17.53 -8.81 -4.41
C ILE A 339 18.92 -8.19 -4.42
N SER A 340 19.89 -8.88 -3.82
CA SER A 340 21.30 -8.48 -3.90
C SER A 340 21.96 -9.19 -5.07
N THR A 341 22.55 -8.41 -5.99
CA THR A 341 23.29 -8.94 -7.15
C THR A 341 24.68 -9.48 -6.81
N HIS A 342 25.18 -9.27 -5.60
CA HIS A 342 26.49 -9.76 -5.16
C HIS A 342 26.42 -11.24 -4.72
N GLY A 343 26.49 -12.13 -5.71
CA GLY A 343 26.73 -13.56 -5.55
C GLY A 343 25.48 -14.37 -5.22
N VAL A 344 25.21 -15.35 -6.07
CA VAL A 344 24.23 -16.44 -5.97
C VAL A 344 22.95 -16.20 -6.76
N SER A 345 22.69 -17.16 -7.64
CA SER A 345 21.42 -17.49 -8.35
C SER A 345 20.33 -16.43 -8.48
N PRO A 346 19.73 -16.28 -9.64
CA PRO A 346 18.58 -15.39 -9.82
C PRO A 346 17.56 -15.69 -8.73
N ALA A 347 16.99 -14.64 -8.13
CA ALA A 347 16.01 -14.79 -7.07
C ALA A 347 14.86 -15.69 -7.54
N SER A 348 14.71 -16.80 -6.86
CA SER A 348 13.66 -17.78 -7.13
C SER A 348 12.43 -17.44 -6.26
N ILE A 349 11.23 -17.62 -6.78
CA ILE A 349 10.00 -17.48 -5.98
C ILE A 349 10.00 -18.47 -4.82
N ARG A 350 10.61 -19.64 -4.99
CA ARG A 350 10.79 -20.64 -3.93
C ARG A 350 11.65 -20.16 -2.78
N THR A 351 12.53 -19.20 -3.01
CA THR A 351 13.31 -18.59 -1.94
C THR A 351 12.51 -17.56 -1.14
N VAL A 352 11.33 -17.17 -1.59
CA VAL A 352 10.46 -16.17 -0.97
C VAL A 352 9.23 -16.82 -0.33
N LEU A 353 8.50 -17.62 -1.11
CA LEU A 353 7.34 -18.35 -0.60
C LEU A 353 7.78 -19.70 -0.02
N PRO A 354 7.30 -20.07 1.17
CA PRO A 354 7.65 -21.34 1.79
C PRO A 354 7.14 -22.53 0.94
N ASP A 355 7.89 -23.62 0.98
CA ASP A 355 7.45 -24.92 0.42
C ASP A 355 6.19 -25.37 1.17
N GLY A 356 5.05 -25.30 0.53
CA GLY A 356 3.77 -25.56 1.16
C GLY A 356 3.14 -24.32 1.81
N LEU A 357 2.21 -23.70 1.08
CA LEU A 357 1.49 -22.51 1.50
C LEU A 357 0.46 -22.77 2.63
N GLY A 358 0.58 -23.87 3.40
CA GLY A 358 -0.41 -24.29 4.40
C GLY A 358 -0.63 -23.30 5.52
N GLY A 359 0.41 -22.57 5.92
CA GLY A 359 0.32 -21.48 6.90
C GLY A 359 -0.28 -20.19 6.35
N LEU A 360 -0.30 -20.02 5.03
CA LEU A 360 -0.79 -18.80 4.38
C LEU A 360 -2.26 -18.99 3.96
N GLY A 361 -3.17 -18.95 4.94
CA GLY A 361 -4.61 -19.15 4.74
C GLY A 361 -5.23 -18.20 3.71
N ASN A 362 -4.71 -16.99 3.60
CA ASN A 362 -5.14 -15.99 2.63
C ASN A 362 -4.89 -16.38 1.17
N LEU A 363 -3.98 -17.32 0.91
CA LEU A 363 -3.69 -17.83 -0.44
C LEU A 363 -4.49 -19.08 -0.79
N ALA A 364 -5.30 -19.61 0.14
CA ALA A 364 -6.08 -20.83 -0.08
C ALA A 364 -7.16 -20.69 -1.15
N ALA A 365 -7.77 -19.50 -1.26
CA ALA A 365 -8.89 -19.22 -2.16
C ALA A 365 -8.49 -18.54 -3.48
N ILE A 366 -7.19 -18.50 -3.80
CA ILE A 366 -6.71 -17.85 -5.02
C ILE A 366 -7.31 -18.50 -6.27
N ARG A 367 -7.88 -17.65 -7.14
CA ARG A 367 -8.46 -18.05 -8.43
C ARG A 367 -7.78 -17.41 -9.62
N SER A 368 -7.10 -16.27 -9.45
CA SER A 368 -6.46 -15.53 -10.52
C SER A 368 -5.01 -15.19 -10.17
N LEU A 369 -4.09 -15.46 -11.09
CA LEU A 369 -2.67 -15.14 -10.99
C LEU A 369 -2.27 -14.19 -12.12
N HIS A 370 -1.67 -13.07 -11.77
CA HIS A 370 -1.15 -12.08 -12.71
C HIS A 370 0.36 -11.96 -12.53
N VAL A 371 1.11 -12.16 -13.60
CA VAL A 371 2.55 -12.03 -13.64
C VAL A 371 2.92 -10.91 -14.61
N PHE A 372 3.60 -9.91 -14.13
CA PHE A 372 4.07 -8.79 -14.92
C PHE A 372 5.60 -8.74 -14.87
N VAL A 373 6.24 -8.79 -16.03
CA VAL A 373 7.70 -8.75 -16.15
C VAL A 373 8.11 -7.77 -17.24
N SER A 374 9.04 -6.89 -16.89
CA SER A 374 9.75 -6.01 -17.82
C SER A 374 11.25 -6.03 -17.48
N SER A 375 12.06 -5.28 -18.21
CA SER A 375 13.50 -5.16 -17.90
C SER A 375 13.77 -4.77 -16.44
N ASN A 376 12.92 -3.92 -15.84
CA ASN A 376 13.18 -3.34 -14.52
C ASN A 376 12.16 -3.75 -13.45
N ILE A 377 11.11 -4.47 -13.81
CA ILE A 377 10.01 -4.79 -12.89
C ILE A 377 9.67 -6.27 -13.05
N PHE A 378 9.63 -6.96 -11.93
CA PHE A 378 9.02 -8.28 -11.83
C PHE A 378 7.99 -8.25 -10.70
N ARG A 379 6.72 -8.45 -11.05
CA ARG A 379 5.59 -8.35 -10.13
C ARG A 379 4.66 -9.53 -10.28
N ILE A 380 4.22 -10.07 -9.15
CA ILE A 380 3.23 -11.14 -9.08
C ILE A 380 2.06 -10.64 -8.24
N ARG A 381 0.85 -10.82 -8.74
CA ARG A 381 -0.38 -10.55 -8.01
C ARG A 381 -1.28 -11.78 -8.02
N ALA A 382 -1.86 -12.09 -6.87
CA ALA A 382 -2.85 -13.15 -6.76
C ALA A 382 -4.15 -12.61 -6.17
N TYR A 383 -5.27 -13.06 -6.76
CA TYR A 383 -6.60 -12.59 -6.41
C TYR A 383 -7.51 -13.75 -6.05
N ASP A 384 -8.34 -13.51 -5.05
CA ASP A 384 -9.55 -14.27 -4.80
C ASP A 384 -10.71 -13.63 -5.53
N MET A 385 -11.67 -14.44 -5.98
CA MET A 385 -12.85 -13.98 -6.69
C MET A 385 -14.08 -14.16 -5.82
N VAL A 386 -14.64 -13.06 -5.31
CA VAL A 386 -15.88 -13.05 -4.52
C VAL A 386 -16.99 -12.47 -5.41
N GLY A 387 -17.81 -13.34 -5.99
CA GLY A 387 -18.77 -12.95 -7.03
C GLY A 387 -18.06 -12.42 -8.27
N SER A 388 -18.33 -11.16 -8.64
CA SER A 388 -17.66 -10.45 -9.74
C SER A 388 -16.45 -9.61 -9.32
N ALA A 389 -16.19 -9.47 -8.02
CA ALA A 389 -15.12 -8.64 -7.50
C ALA A 389 -13.81 -9.44 -7.33
N ALA A 390 -12.70 -8.89 -7.83
CA ALA A 390 -11.37 -9.44 -7.62
C ALA A 390 -10.75 -8.80 -6.37
N ILE A 391 -10.52 -9.59 -5.33
CA ILE A 391 -9.89 -9.14 -4.08
C ILE A 391 -8.42 -9.55 -4.11
N LYS A 392 -7.53 -8.56 -4.08
CA LYS A 392 -6.09 -8.80 -4.06
C LYS A 392 -5.69 -9.43 -2.72
N LYS A 393 -5.09 -10.61 -2.75
CA LYS A 393 -4.59 -11.35 -1.58
C LYS A 393 -3.07 -11.34 -1.49
N LEU A 394 -2.39 -11.27 -2.64
CA LEU A 394 -0.93 -11.18 -2.72
C LEU A 394 -0.54 -10.08 -3.72
N ASP A 395 0.44 -9.28 -3.35
CA ASP A 395 1.15 -8.36 -4.24
C ASP A 395 2.64 -8.51 -3.93
N MET A 396 3.40 -9.05 -4.87
CA MET A 396 4.82 -9.33 -4.69
C MET A 396 5.62 -8.60 -5.77
N ASP A 397 6.48 -7.71 -5.33
CA ASP A 397 7.41 -6.96 -6.17
C ASP A 397 8.85 -7.41 -5.89
N PHE A 398 9.64 -7.55 -6.94
CA PHE A 398 11.07 -7.81 -6.84
C PHE A 398 11.84 -6.55 -7.25
N ASP A 399 12.72 -6.08 -6.37
CA ASP A 399 13.53 -4.87 -6.55
C ASP A 399 15.01 -5.26 -6.57
N ASN A 400 15.67 -4.99 -7.70
CA ASN A 400 17.10 -5.26 -7.90
C ASN A 400 17.92 -4.00 -7.63
N ASP A 401 18.95 -4.14 -6.81
CA ASP A 401 19.95 -3.11 -6.57
C ASP A 401 21.37 -3.68 -6.77
N PRO A 402 22.10 -3.34 -7.85
CA PRO A 402 21.74 -2.48 -8.99
C PRO A 402 20.71 -3.10 -9.95
N PRO A 403 20.01 -2.29 -10.78
CA PRO A 403 19.01 -2.79 -11.71
C PRO A 403 19.63 -3.79 -12.71
N ALA A 404 19.05 -4.98 -12.80
CA ALA A 404 19.40 -6.00 -13.77
C ALA A 404 18.17 -6.37 -14.60
N ASP A 405 18.38 -6.97 -15.78
CA ASP A 405 17.27 -7.41 -16.62
C ASP A 405 16.52 -8.57 -15.97
N MET A 406 15.29 -8.27 -15.54
CA MET A 406 14.40 -9.21 -14.87
C MET A 406 13.67 -10.15 -15.84
N SER A 407 13.73 -9.87 -17.16
CA SER A 407 12.98 -10.65 -18.17
C SER A 407 13.37 -12.13 -18.17
N SER A 408 14.65 -12.43 -17.94
CA SER A 408 15.18 -13.79 -17.91
C SER A 408 14.61 -14.66 -16.78
N MET A 409 14.05 -14.05 -15.74
CA MET A 409 13.45 -14.75 -14.60
C MET A 409 12.08 -15.36 -14.91
N LEU A 410 11.39 -14.87 -15.96
CA LEU A 410 10.00 -15.24 -16.24
C LEU A 410 9.77 -16.74 -16.39
N PRO A 411 10.58 -17.52 -17.15
CA PRO A 411 10.32 -18.94 -17.32
C PRO A 411 10.35 -19.74 -16.00
N GLN A 412 11.41 -19.55 -15.22
CA GLN A 412 11.57 -20.23 -13.94
C GLN A 412 10.49 -19.81 -12.94
N ALA A 413 10.24 -18.50 -12.85
CA ALA A 413 9.26 -17.93 -11.94
C ALA A 413 7.84 -18.45 -12.20
N LEU A 414 7.44 -18.58 -13.46
CA LEU A 414 6.13 -19.15 -13.81
C LEU A 414 5.98 -20.60 -13.38
N VAL A 415 7.01 -21.43 -13.58
CA VAL A 415 7.00 -22.82 -13.16
C VAL A 415 6.92 -22.94 -11.65
N GLU A 416 7.73 -22.17 -10.93
CA GLU A 416 7.74 -22.18 -9.47
C GLU A 416 6.41 -21.68 -8.89
N LEU A 417 5.85 -20.64 -9.48
CA LEU A 417 4.53 -20.12 -9.12
C LEU A 417 3.44 -21.19 -9.35
N ALA A 418 3.45 -21.83 -10.51
CA ALA A 418 2.50 -22.89 -10.84
C ALA A 418 2.58 -24.05 -9.83
N ARG A 419 3.78 -24.49 -9.47
CA ARG A 419 4.01 -25.52 -8.44
C ARG A 419 3.47 -25.11 -7.08
N SER A 420 3.72 -23.84 -6.65
CA SER A 420 3.25 -23.33 -5.37
C SER A 420 1.72 -23.27 -5.28
N PHE A 421 1.03 -23.09 -6.40
CA PHE A 421 -0.43 -22.98 -6.46
C PHE A 421 -1.15 -24.21 -7.03
N THR A 422 -0.47 -25.34 -7.19
CA THR A 422 -1.02 -26.57 -7.80
C THR A 422 -2.34 -27.01 -7.15
N SER A 423 -2.46 -26.95 -5.83
CA SER A 423 -3.65 -27.39 -5.09
C SER A 423 -4.74 -26.32 -4.93
N ARG A 424 -4.56 -25.13 -5.49
CA ARG A 424 -5.41 -23.96 -5.16
C ARG A 424 -6.55 -23.69 -6.16
N GLY A 425 -6.64 -24.43 -7.24
CA GLY A 425 -7.74 -24.33 -8.23
C GLY A 425 -7.75 -22.99 -8.96
N VAL A 426 -6.56 -22.51 -9.36
CA VAL A 426 -6.38 -21.31 -10.19
C VAL A 426 -7.12 -21.47 -11.51
N ARG A 427 -7.90 -20.45 -11.89
CA ARG A 427 -8.73 -20.45 -13.12
C ARG A 427 -8.26 -19.43 -14.14
N ASP A 428 -7.70 -18.31 -13.67
CA ASP A 428 -7.27 -17.21 -14.52
C ASP A 428 -5.76 -17.02 -14.41
N LEU A 429 -5.07 -17.02 -15.56
CA LEU A 429 -3.64 -16.77 -15.67
C LEU A 429 -3.40 -15.60 -16.61
N GLN A 430 -2.88 -14.49 -16.08
CA GLN A 430 -2.48 -13.34 -16.86
C GLN A 430 -0.97 -13.16 -16.83
N ILE A 431 -0.35 -13.04 -18.01
CA ILE A 431 1.08 -12.81 -18.16
C ILE A 431 1.28 -11.57 -19.03
N VAL A 432 2.02 -10.61 -18.51
CA VAL A 432 2.43 -9.42 -19.26
C VAL A 432 3.96 -9.35 -19.22
N GLY A 433 4.60 -9.43 -20.39
CA GLY A 433 6.05 -9.46 -20.48
C GLY A 433 6.56 -10.09 -21.77
N ASP A 434 7.87 -10.30 -21.90
CA ASP A 434 8.44 -10.98 -23.06
C ASP A 434 8.24 -12.50 -22.95
N TYR A 435 7.09 -12.97 -23.44
CA TYR A 435 6.78 -14.39 -23.48
C TYR A 435 7.50 -15.16 -24.59
N GLY A 436 8.28 -14.49 -25.44
CA GLY A 436 9.19 -15.14 -26.39
C GLY A 436 10.21 -16.02 -25.69
N LEU A 437 10.53 -15.76 -24.44
CA LEU A 437 11.39 -16.57 -23.58
C LEU A 437 10.73 -17.86 -23.11
N LEU A 438 9.40 -17.99 -23.20
CA LEU A 438 8.66 -19.16 -22.73
C LEU A 438 8.67 -20.26 -23.78
N ILE A 439 9.54 -21.24 -23.59
CA ILE A 439 9.60 -22.45 -24.43
C ILE A 439 8.41 -23.37 -24.16
N GLU A 440 8.14 -24.29 -25.07
CA GLU A 440 7.03 -25.24 -24.96
C GLU A 440 7.06 -26.06 -23.65
N GLY A 441 8.25 -26.51 -23.22
CA GLY A 441 8.43 -27.24 -21.97
C GLY A 441 7.97 -26.46 -20.72
N VAL A 442 8.25 -25.16 -20.66
CA VAL A 442 7.78 -24.28 -19.57
C VAL A 442 6.26 -24.23 -19.54
N TRP A 443 5.61 -24.02 -20.69
CA TRP A 443 4.16 -24.00 -20.77
C TRP A 443 3.52 -25.32 -20.35
N ARG A 444 4.09 -26.45 -20.78
CA ARG A 444 3.62 -27.79 -20.39
C ARG A 444 3.70 -27.98 -18.88
N GLU A 445 4.79 -27.56 -18.26
CA GLU A 445 4.96 -27.67 -16.82
C GLU A 445 3.98 -26.79 -16.06
N VAL A 446 3.77 -25.55 -16.51
CA VAL A 446 2.76 -24.65 -15.95
C VAL A 446 1.36 -25.28 -16.02
N PHE A 447 0.97 -25.84 -17.17
CA PHE A 447 -0.35 -26.44 -17.34
C PHE A 447 -0.51 -27.77 -16.58
N ALA A 448 0.56 -28.53 -16.38
CA ALA A 448 0.53 -29.71 -15.53
C ALA A 448 0.22 -29.39 -14.07
N HIS A 449 0.74 -28.27 -13.59
CA HIS A 449 0.51 -27.80 -12.22
C HIS A 449 -0.77 -26.97 -12.05
N LEU A 450 -1.30 -26.36 -13.10
CA LEU A 450 -2.52 -25.56 -13.08
C LEU A 450 -3.59 -26.14 -14.02
N PRO A 451 -4.13 -27.34 -13.76
CA PRO A 451 -5.03 -28.04 -14.67
C PRO A 451 -6.41 -27.37 -14.82
N TYR A 452 -6.83 -26.54 -13.86
CA TYR A 452 -8.16 -25.91 -13.81
C TYR A 452 -8.23 -24.55 -14.51
N ILE A 453 -7.21 -24.17 -15.29
CA ILE A 453 -7.20 -22.89 -16.00
C ILE A 453 -8.39 -22.81 -16.98
N GLN A 454 -9.18 -21.75 -16.85
CA GLN A 454 -10.32 -21.41 -17.70
C GLN A 454 -10.03 -20.22 -18.61
N HIS A 455 -9.13 -19.34 -18.17
CA HIS A 455 -8.80 -18.11 -18.86
C HIS A 455 -7.29 -17.89 -18.89
N ILE A 456 -6.77 -17.63 -20.08
CA ILE A 456 -5.37 -17.23 -20.30
C ILE A 456 -5.38 -15.85 -20.97
N GLU A 457 -4.68 -14.90 -20.38
CA GLU A 457 -4.43 -13.60 -20.99
C GLU A 457 -2.91 -13.36 -21.08
N ILE A 458 -2.41 -13.06 -22.28
CA ILE A 458 -1.01 -12.79 -22.53
C ILE A 458 -0.89 -11.42 -23.22
N GLY A 459 -0.06 -10.55 -22.64
CA GLY A 459 0.23 -9.22 -23.19
C GLY A 459 1.72 -9.02 -23.32
N SER A 460 2.23 -8.77 -24.50
CA SER A 460 3.55 -8.29 -24.87
C SER A 460 4.00 -8.77 -26.25
N ARG A 461 5.27 -8.56 -26.61
CA ARG A 461 5.85 -8.99 -27.88
C ARG A 461 6.34 -10.42 -27.76
N GLY A 462 5.93 -11.29 -28.70
CA GLY A 462 6.45 -12.66 -28.77
C GLY A 462 5.65 -13.55 -29.71
N THR A 463 6.23 -14.73 -30.04
CA THR A 463 5.55 -15.73 -30.86
C THR A 463 4.67 -16.61 -29.98
N VAL A 464 3.43 -16.80 -30.37
CA VAL A 464 2.46 -17.63 -29.63
C VAL A 464 2.53 -19.11 -29.98
N ASN A 465 3.42 -19.47 -30.89
CA ASN A 465 3.58 -20.83 -31.39
C ASN A 465 3.82 -21.86 -30.27
N LYS A 466 4.70 -21.52 -29.30
CA LYS A 466 5.05 -22.41 -28.19
C LYS A 466 3.89 -22.64 -27.22
N LEU A 467 3.06 -21.62 -26.98
CA LEU A 467 1.85 -21.75 -26.19
C LEU A 467 0.86 -22.75 -26.83
N PHE A 468 0.56 -22.54 -28.13
CA PHE A 468 -0.37 -23.42 -28.83
C PHE A 468 0.20 -24.84 -28.99
N ALA A 469 1.51 -25.01 -29.18
CA ALA A 469 2.17 -26.29 -29.18
C ALA A 469 1.96 -27.02 -27.85
N ALA A 470 2.17 -26.36 -26.73
CA ALA A 470 1.97 -26.95 -25.40
C ALA A 470 0.51 -27.32 -25.13
N LEU A 471 -0.46 -26.51 -25.57
CA LEU A 471 -1.89 -26.80 -25.40
C LEU A 471 -2.37 -27.98 -26.30
N LEU A 472 -1.67 -28.26 -27.39
CA LEU A 472 -1.94 -29.39 -28.28
C LEU A 472 -1.26 -30.71 -27.85
N ALA A 473 -0.23 -30.60 -27.01
CA ALA A 473 0.53 -31.76 -26.58
C ALA A 473 -0.30 -32.67 -25.63
N PRO A 474 -0.08 -33.98 -25.66
CA PRO A 474 -0.69 -34.90 -24.70
C PRO A 474 -0.18 -34.58 -23.27
N SER A 475 -1.06 -34.67 -22.28
CA SER A 475 -0.72 -34.40 -20.87
C SER A 475 0.17 -35.49 -20.26
N SER A 476 0.00 -36.75 -20.66
CA SER A 476 0.88 -37.88 -20.35
C SER A 476 0.71 -38.98 -21.40
N ALA A 477 1.70 -39.88 -21.51
CA ALA A 477 1.65 -40.98 -22.45
C ALA A 477 0.52 -42.00 -22.15
N ASP A 478 0.10 -42.08 -20.87
CA ASP A 478 -0.87 -43.05 -20.37
C ASP A 478 -2.27 -42.47 -20.10
N ALA A 479 -2.48 -41.17 -20.35
CA ALA A 479 -3.76 -40.54 -20.04
C ALA A 479 -4.80 -40.81 -21.12
N THR A 480 -5.97 -41.30 -20.72
CA THR A 480 -7.15 -41.46 -21.59
C THR A 480 -7.65 -40.17 -22.20
N ASP A 481 -7.23 -39.04 -21.66
CA ASP A 481 -7.51 -37.69 -22.16
C ASP A 481 -6.21 -36.87 -22.21
N PRO A 482 -5.60 -36.73 -23.41
CA PRO A 482 -4.28 -36.14 -23.57
C PRO A 482 -4.24 -34.59 -23.49
N SER A 483 -5.35 -33.90 -23.25
CA SER A 483 -5.37 -32.45 -23.34
C SER A 483 -5.11 -31.74 -22.01
N PHE A 484 -4.14 -30.81 -22.01
CA PHE A 484 -3.96 -29.87 -20.91
C PHE A 484 -5.13 -28.89 -20.82
N CYS A 485 -5.38 -28.36 -19.61
CA CYS A 485 -6.37 -27.32 -19.33
C CYS A 485 -7.76 -27.63 -19.89
N ARG A 486 -8.36 -28.75 -19.43
CA ARG A 486 -9.67 -29.23 -19.90
C ARG A 486 -10.75 -28.16 -19.88
N ASP A 487 -10.73 -27.32 -18.86
CA ASP A 487 -11.73 -26.27 -18.61
C ASP A 487 -11.42 -24.93 -19.29
N LEU A 488 -10.37 -24.87 -20.12
CA LEU A 488 -9.98 -23.63 -20.81
C LEU A 488 -11.08 -23.18 -21.77
N ARG A 489 -11.60 -21.96 -21.53
CA ARG A 489 -12.70 -21.36 -22.29
C ARG A 489 -12.30 -20.09 -23.02
N ARG A 490 -11.34 -19.32 -22.49
CA ARG A 490 -11.00 -18.00 -23.02
C ARG A 490 -9.50 -17.86 -23.16
N ILE A 491 -9.07 -17.37 -24.32
CA ILE A 491 -7.67 -17.02 -24.62
C ILE A 491 -7.66 -15.60 -25.19
N TYR A 492 -6.92 -14.71 -24.53
CA TYR A 492 -6.66 -13.35 -24.99
C TYR A 492 -5.17 -13.15 -25.18
N ILE A 493 -4.75 -12.76 -26.38
CA ILE A 493 -3.34 -12.50 -26.69
C ILE A 493 -3.22 -11.12 -27.29
N ARG A 494 -2.44 -10.26 -26.63
CA ARG A 494 -2.18 -8.88 -27.06
C ARG A 494 -0.73 -8.74 -27.50
N GLY A 495 -0.51 -8.09 -28.64
CA GLY A 495 0.84 -7.83 -29.16
C GLY A 495 1.53 -9.07 -29.73
N ALA A 496 0.75 -10.06 -30.22
CA ALA A 496 1.30 -11.29 -30.76
C ALA A 496 2.11 -11.07 -32.04
N GLN A 497 3.19 -11.84 -32.19
CA GLN A 497 3.78 -12.16 -33.48
C GLN A 497 3.13 -13.44 -33.99
N LEU A 498 2.35 -13.35 -35.06
CA LEU A 498 1.76 -14.49 -35.71
C LEU A 498 2.61 -14.91 -36.93
N ASP A 499 3.00 -16.16 -36.95
CA ASP A 499 3.54 -16.87 -38.09
C ASP A 499 2.55 -17.92 -38.61
N VAL A 500 2.88 -18.55 -39.73
CA VAL A 500 2.03 -19.58 -40.34
C VAL A 500 1.78 -20.74 -39.38
N ASP A 501 2.83 -21.13 -38.66
CA ASP A 501 2.78 -22.27 -37.73
C ASP A 501 1.89 -21.95 -36.51
N SER A 502 1.99 -20.76 -35.97
CA SER A 502 1.11 -20.28 -34.86
C SER A 502 -0.34 -20.34 -35.29
N ALA A 503 -0.62 -19.89 -36.51
CA ALA A 503 -1.94 -19.85 -37.07
C ALA A 503 -2.50 -21.28 -37.31
N ALA A 504 -1.68 -22.20 -37.86
CA ALA A 504 -2.05 -23.61 -38.05
C ALA A 504 -2.34 -24.28 -36.70
N ARG A 505 -1.45 -24.13 -35.72
CA ARG A 505 -1.62 -24.73 -34.37
C ARG A 505 -2.85 -24.18 -33.65
N MET A 506 -3.10 -22.91 -33.73
CA MET A 506 -4.29 -22.28 -33.18
C MET A 506 -5.57 -22.88 -33.77
N SER A 507 -5.61 -23.05 -35.09
CA SER A 507 -6.74 -23.64 -35.78
C SER A 507 -6.94 -25.11 -35.39
N THR A 508 -5.85 -25.86 -35.30
CA THR A 508 -5.87 -27.29 -34.85
C THR A 508 -6.38 -27.39 -33.42
N LEU A 509 -5.92 -26.50 -32.51
CA LEU A 509 -6.41 -26.45 -31.13
C LEU A 509 -7.93 -26.22 -31.09
N ALA A 510 -8.42 -25.19 -31.81
CA ALA A 510 -9.84 -24.87 -31.83
C ALA A 510 -10.69 -26.02 -32.39
N ALA A 511 -10.22 -26.70 -33.47
CA ALA A 511 -10.88 -27.86 -34.05
C ALA A 511 -10.89 -29.08 -33.09
N ASN A 512 -9.76 -29.42 -32.49
CA ASN A 512 -9.67 -30.54 -31.55
C ASN A 512 -10.59 -30.33 -30.35
N ARG A 513 -10.63 -29.11 -29.80
CA ARG A 513 -11.52 -28.78 -28.67
C ARG A 513 -13.00 -28.89 -29.05
N LEU A 514 -13.36 -28.48 -30.25
CA LEU A 514 -14.73 -28.65 -30.74
C LEU A 514 -15.10 -30.15 -30.86
N LEU A 515 -14.20 -30.96 -31.43
CA LEU A 515 -14.40 -32.43 -31.56
C LEU A 515 -14.55 -33.11 -30.20
N GLN A 516 -13.86 -32.61 -29.18
CA GLN A 516 -13.95 -33.09 -27.80
C GLN A 516 -15.16 -32.52 -27.03
N ASN A 517 -16.04 -31.79 -27.67
CA ASN A 517 -17.18 -31.08 -27.05
C ASN A 517 -16.76 -30.07 -25.97
N ARG A 518 -15.57 -29.45 -26.12
CA ARG A 518 -14.93 -28.47 -25.21
C ARG A 518 -14.63 -27.16 -25.94
N ARG A 519 -15.59 -26.66 -26.68
CA ARG A 519 -15.45 -25.48 -27.53
C ARG A 519 -14.95 -24.27 -26.71
N LEU A 520 -14.01 -23.50 -27.30
CA LEU A 520 -13.59 -22.23 -26.72
C LEU A 520 -14.72 -21.20 -26.85
N ASP A 521 -15.01 -20.51 -25.76
CA ASP A 521 -15.98 -19.41 -25.76
C ASP A 521 -15.41 -18.17 -26.46
N THR A 522 -14.14 -17.85 -26.19
CA THR A 522 -13.50 -16.67 -26.77
C THR A 522 -12.05 -16.95 -27.15
N LEU A 523 -11.68 -16.55 -28.34
CA LEU A 523 -10.29 -16.44 -28.79
C LEU A 523 -10.09 -15.04 -29.36
N ALA A 524 -9.34 -14.20 -28.66
CA ALA A 524 -9.07 -12.83 -29.04
C ALA A 524 -7.57 -12.62 -29.25
N LEU A 525 -7.20 -12.07 -30.39
CA LEU A 525 -5.81 -11.82 -30.77
C LEU A 525 -5.66 -10.36 -31.19
N SER A 526 -4.64 -9.68 -30.72
CA SER A 526 -4.17 -8.44 -31.31
C SER A 526 -2.70 -8.58 -31.73
N CYS A 527 -2.37 -8.09 -32.91
CA CYS A 527 -1.04 -8.18 -33.50
C CYS A 527 -0.49 -6.79 -33.75
N TYR A 528 0.82 -6.61 -33.50
CA TYR A 528 1.50 -5.33 -33.77
C TYR A 528 2.16 -5.23 -35.16
N GLN A 529 2.21 -6.34 -35.92
CA GLN A 529 2.75 -6.37 -37.27
C GLN A 529 1.62 -6.49 -38.31
N ARG A 530 1.77 -5.78 -39.46
CA ARG A 530 0.92 -6.06 -40.62
C ARG A 530 1.12 -7.51 -41.05
N VAL A 531 0.06 -8.29 -40.96
CA VAL A 531 0.07 -9.67 -41.42
C VAL A 531 0.12 -9.67 -42.95
N ARG A 532 1.32 -9.88 -43.52
CA ARG A 532 1.54 -9.82 -44.99
C ARG A 532 0.83 -10.91 -45.79
N TRP A 533 0.27 -11.94 -45.15
CA TRP A 533 -0.35 -13.10 -45.83
C TRP A 533 -1.87 -13.12 -45.62
N ILE A 534 -2.47 -12.04 -46.01
CA ILE A 534 -3.89 -11.70 -45.80
C ILE A 534 -4.84 -12.83 -46.23
N LEU A 535 -4.61 -13.50 -47.35
CA LEU A 535 -5.52 -14.54 -47.86
C LEU A 535 -5.53 -15.81 -47.01
N HIS A 536 -4.36 -16.34 -46.62
CA HIS A 536 -4.28 -17.55 -45.78
C HIS A 536 -4.81 -17.27 -44.37
N PHE A 537 -4.52 -16.12 -43.84
CA PHE A 537 -5.03 -15.65 -42.56
C PHE A 537 -6.53 -15.43 -42.56
N GLN A 538 -7.09 -14.83 -43.62
CA GLN A 538 -8.55 -14.65 -43.75
C GLN A 538 -9.29 -16.00 -43.84
N MET A 539 -8.75 -16.98 -44.56
CA MET A 539 -9.30 -18.33 -44.62
C MET A 539 -9.29 -19.00 -43.25
N MET A 540 -8.19 -18.84 -42.50
CA MET A 540 -8.05 -19.37 -41.17
C MET A 540 -8.98 -18.65 -40.16
N VAL A 541 -9.12 -17.33 -40.24
CA VAL A 541 -10.08 -16.57 -39.42
C VAL A 541 -11.51 -17.02 -39.70
N LYS A 542 -11.87 -17.23 -40.97
CA LYS A 542 -13.18 -17.77 -41.32
C LYS A 542 -13.41 -19.16 -40.71
N ARG A 543 -12.41 -20.09 -40.77
CA ARG A 543 -12.49 -21.41 -40.15
C ARG A 543 -12.56 -21.31 -38.62
N SER A 544 -11.75 -20.46 -37.98
CA SER A 544 -11.75 -20.30 -36.52
C SER A 544 -13.08 -19.76 -35.98
N ARG A 545 -13.81 -18.93 -36.76
CA ARG A 545 -15.17 -18.49 -36.42
C ARG A 545 -16.19 -19.65 -36.35
N LEU A 546 -15.97 -20.72 -37.04
CA LEU A 546 -16.81 -21.92 -36.95
C LEU A 546 -16.54 -22.74 -35.67
N TRP A 547 -15.29 -22.68 -35.16
CA TRP A 547 -14.82 -23.53 -34.05
C TRP A 547 -14.83 -22.82 -32.69
N VAL A 548 -14.97 -21.49 -32.65
CA VAL A 548 -14.97 -20.69 -31.43
C VAL A 548 -16.27 -19.90 -31.37
N SER A 549 -16.87 -19.75 -30.19
CA SER A 549 -18.13 -19.00 -30.04
C SER A 549 -17.96 -17.53 -30.35
N ARG A 550 -16.83 -16.93 -29.94
CA ARG A 550 -16.50 -15.53 -30.20
C ARG A 550 -15.03 -15.40 -30.61
N PHE A 551 -14.77 -15.16 -31.88
CA PHE A 551 -13.45 -14.85 -32.40
C PHE A 551 -13.29 -13.35 -32.62
N GLN A 552 -12.24 -12.75 -32.03
CA GLN A 552 -11.89 -11.34 -32.19
C GLN A 552 -10.45 -11.22 -32.68
N PHE A 553 -10.26 -10.41 -33.71
CA PHE A 553 -8.93 -10.05 -34.20
C PHE A 553 -8.85 -8.52 -34.37
N ARG A 554 -7.78 -7.92 -33.86
CA ARG A 554 -7.46 -6.50 -34.01
C ARG A 554 -6.03 -6.31 -34.45
N GLU A 555 -5.79 -5.36 -35.36
CA GLU A 555 -4.46 -4.85 -35.66
C GLU A 555 -4.26 -3.57 -34.83
N ASP A 556 -3.51 -3.66 -33.72
CA ASP A 556 -3.27 -2.52 -32.85
C ASP A 556 -1.96 -1.83 -33.19
N TRP A 557 -2.03 -0.75 -33.97
CA TRP A 557 -0.90 0.11 -34.27
C TRP A 557 -0.51 1.05 -33.10
N ILE A 558 -1.41 1.26 -32.15
CA ILE A 558 -1.31 2.28 -31.08
C ILE A 558 -0.44 1.81 -29.91
N PHE A 559 -0.28 0.51 -29.71
CA PHE A 559 0.46 -0.04 -28.55
C PHE A 559 1.98 0.21 -28.60
N MET A 560 2.52 0.62 -29.76
CA MET A 560 3.98 0.85 -29.95
C MET A 560 4.46 2.22 -29.44
N ARG A 561 3.58 3.21 -29.21
CA ARG A 561 4.00 4.54 -28.73
C ARG A 561 4.13 4.66 -27.22
N THR A 562 3.53 3.76 -26.45
CA THR A 562 3.51 3.82 -24.99
C THR A 562 4.56 2.94 -24.29
N LEU A 563 5.30 2.11 -25.03
CA LEU A 563 6.34 1.22 -24.48
C LEU A 563 7.79 1.64 -24.87
N ARG A 564 7.99 2.86 -25.42
CA ARG A 564 9.33 3.43 -25.64
C ARG A 564 9.74 4.33 -24.50
#